data_fdbd5d3c161c0d19a202d200899b00fb
#
_entry.id   fdbd5d3c161c0d19a202d200899b00fb
#
_cell.length_a   1.000
_cell.length_b   1.000
_cell.length_c   1.000
_cell.angle_alpha   90.00
_cell.angle_beta   90.00
_cell.angle_gamma   90.00
#
_symmetry.space_group_name_H-M   'P 1'
#
loop_
_entity.id
_entity.type
_entity.pdbx_description
1 polymer ?
#
loop_
_entity_poly.entity_id
_entity_poly.type
_entity_poly.pdbx_seq_one_letter_code
_entity_poly.pdbx_strand_id
1 'polypeptide(L)'
;MKKSFKEGNEISRSVTIDKSRTISVAGGEFDVYATPEMIRDIERTCKDYILQFADENEDSVGTQVNISHLGATLLNMSVEITATVKTLDRRRVVFEILVKDQLDIVGSGTHDR
;
A
#
# COMPACT_ATOMS: atom_id res chain seq x y z
N MET A 1 -0.83 21.97 0.61
CA MET A 1 -0.39 20.86 1.47
C MET A 1 0.00 21.37 2.85
N LYS A 2 -0.53 20.78 3.87
CA LYS A 2 -0.21 21.15 5.26
C LYS A 2 1.27 20.89 5.57
N LYS A 3 1.88 21.78 6.33
CA LYS A 3 3.30 21.69 6.71
C LYS A 3 3.60 20.55 7.68
N SER A 4 2.57 19.97 8.30
CA SER A 4 2.71 18.80 9.18
C SER A 4 2.98 17.51 8.41
N PHE A 5 2.78 17.50 7.09
CA PHE A 5 3.18 16.38 6.25
C PHE A 5 4.67 16.46 5.97
N LYS A 6 5.44 15.54 6.51
CA LYS A 6 6.91 15.58 6.52
C LYS A 6 7.51 14.22 6.22
N GLU A 7 8.75 14.22 5.76
CA GLU A 7 9.57 13.01 5.71
C GLU A 7 9.63 12.35 7.08
N GLY A 8 9.51 11.03 7.10
CA GLY A 8 9.46 10.23 8.32
C GLY A 8 8.05 9.96 8.85
N ASN A 9 7.05 10.73 8.43
CA ASN A 9 5.66 10.44 8.79
C ASN A 9 5.23 9.11 8.20
N GLU A 10 4.40 8.38 8.93
CA GLU A 10 3.91 7.10 8.43
C GLU A 10 2.44 6.88 8.78
N ILE A 11 1.83 5.97 8.04
CA ILE A 11 0.49 5.46 8.31
C ILE A 11 0.50 3.94 8.18
N SER A 12 -0.33 3.28 8.97
CA SER A 12 -0.59 1.86 8.82
C SER A 12 -2.08 1.64 8.62
N ARG A 13 -2.41 0.73 7.72
CA ARG A 13 -3.79 0.36 7.41
C ARG A 13 -3.91 -1.15 7.38
N SER A 14 -4.94 -1.67 8.04
CA SER A 14 -5.28 -3.10 8.00
C SER A 14 -6.25 -3.37 6.87
N VAL A 15 -6.00 -4.44 6.10
CA VAL A 15 -6.87 -4.87 5.00
C VAL A 15 -7.15 -6.35 5.17
N THR A 16 -8.43 -6.71 5.19
CA THR A 16 -8.85 -8.11 5.16
C THR A 16 -8.88 -8.60 3.72
N ILE A 17 -8.27 -9.75 3.47
CA ILE A 17 -8.21 -10.34 2.13
C ILE A 17 -9.53 -11.05 1.85
N ASP A 18 -10.46 -10.32 1.28
CA ASP A 18 -11.76 -10.84 0.86
C ASP A 18 -11.65 -11.50 -0.53
N LYS A 19 -12.72 -12.12 -0.98
CA LYS A 19 -12.74 -12.87 -2.24
C LYS A 19 -12.37 -12.00 -3.45
N SER A 20 -12.79 -10.73 -3.46
CA SER A 20 -12.51 -9.80 -4.56
C SER A 20 -11.02 -9.48 -4.71
N ARG A 21 -10.24 -9.68 -3.66
CA ARG A 21 -8.80 -9.44 -3.65
C ARG A 21 -7.98 -10.67 -4.00
N THR A 22 -8.61 -11.79 -4.30
CA THR A 22 -7.91 -13.05 -4.46
C THR A 22 -7.84 -13.53 -5.90
N ILE A 23 -6.85 -14.38 -6.14
CA ILE A 23 -6.70 -15.18 -7.35
C ILE A 23 -6.54 -16.64 -6.91
N SER A 24 -7.13 -17.55 -7.65
CA SER A 24 -7.01 -18.99 -7.38
C SER A 24 -5.68 -19.52 -7.89
N VAL A 25 -5.01 -20.32 -7.09
CA VAL A 25 -3.75 -20.98 -7.43
C VAL A 25 -3.83 -22.48 -7.10
N ALA A 26 -2.82 -23.23 -7.52
CA ALA A 26 -2.74 -24.70 -7.28
C ALA A 26 -3.98 -25.45 -7.76
N GLY A 27 -4.43 -25.17 -8.99
CA GLY A 27 -5.59 -25.83 -9.57
C GLY A 27 -6.91 -25.49 -8.89
N GLY A 28 -6.98 -24.35 -8.21
CA GLY A 28 -8.18 -23.90 -7.50
C GLY A 28 -8.23 -24.29 -6.03
N GLU A 29 -7.19 -24.93 -5.51
CA GLU A 29 -7.16 -25.33 -4.09
C GLU A 29 -7.03 -24.14 -3.14
N PHE A 30 -6.36 -23.07 -3.55
CA PHE A 30 -6.09 -21.91 -2.70
C PHE A 30 -6.52 -20.63 -3.39
N ASP A 31 -7.06 -19.72 -2.59
CA ASP A 31 -7.27 -18.33 -2.97
C ASP A 31 -6.26 -17.47 -2.20
N VAL A 32 -5.46 -16.73 -2.93
CA VAL A 32 -4.40 -15.89 -2.35
C VAL A 32 -4.53 -14.45 -2.80
N TYR A 33 -4.00 -13.54 -1.99
CA TYR A 33 -3.95 -12.12 -2.28
C TYR A 33 -3.27 -11.88 -3.63
N ALA A 34 -4.00 -11.31 -4.57
CA ALA A 34 -3.48 -11.05 -5.92
C ALA A 34 -2.55 -9.84 -5.92
N THR A 35 -1.44 -9.92 -6.64
CA THR A 35 -0.46 -8.81 -6.73
C THR A 35 -1.10 -7.50 -7.17
N PRO A 36 -1.93 -7.42 -8.23
CA PRO A 36 -2.55 -6.15 -8.61
C PRO A 36 -3.46 -5.59 -7.52
N GLU A 37 -4.10 -6.42 -6.72
CA GLU A 37 -4.94 -5.96 -5.62
C GLU A 37 -4.10 -5.42 -4.46
N MET A 38 -2.95 -6.05 -4.17
CA MET A 38 -2.00 -5.51 -3.20
C MET A 38 -1.54 -4.12 -3.63
N ILE A 39 -1.19 -3.94 -4.89
CA ILE A 39 -0.77 -2.64 -5.43
C ILE A 39 -1.90 -1.62 -5.29
N ARG A 40 -3.12 -2.00 -5.62
CA ARG A 40 -4.29 -1.12 -5.47
C ARG A 40 -4.47 -0.67 -4.02
N ASP A 41 -4.37 -1.59 -3.07
CA ASP A 41 -4.52 -1.28 -1.65
C ASP A 41 -3.39 -0.37 -1.15
N ILE A 42 -2.16 -0.57 -1.64
CA ILE A 42 -1.02 0.31 -1.35
C ILE A 42 -1.29 1.72 -1.89
N GLU A 43 -1.71 1.82 -3.15
CA GLU A 43 -2.00 3.11 -3.78
C GLU A 43 -3.10 3.87 -3.03
N ARG A 44 -4.17 3.18 -2.63
CA ARG A 44 -5.25 3.79 -1.86
C ARG A 44 -4.79 4.27 -0.49
N THR A 45 -3.98 3.47 0.19
CA THR A 45 -3.42 3.84 1.49
C THR A 45 -2.62 5.12 1.40
N CYS A 46 -1.74 5.21 0.41
CA CYS A 46 -0.89 6.39 0.20
C CYS A 46 -1.71 7.60 -0.24
N LYS A 47 -2.64 7.43 -1.16
CA LYS A 47 -3.51 8.51 -1.61
C LYS A 47 -4.33 9.09 -0.46
N ASP A 48 -5.01 8.23 0.29
CA ASP A 48 -5.87 8.68 1.39
C ASP A 48 -5.03 9.39 2.47
N TYR A 49 -3.81 8.93 2.69
CA TYR A 49 -2.91 9.58 3.63
C TYR A 49 -2.51 10.99 3.18
N ILE A 50 -2.11 11.14 1.93
CA ILE A 50 -1.79 12.46 1.36
C ILE A 50 -2.99 13.39 1.47
N LEU A 51 -4.19 12.91 1.16
CA LEU A 51 -5.40 13.75 1.16
C LEU A 51 -5.78 14.26 2.55
N GLN A 52 -5.32 13.62 3.62
CA GLN A 52 -5.48 14.17 4.98
C GLN A 52 -4.74 15.49 5.19
N PHE A 53 -3.71 15.75 4.39
CA PHE A 53 -2.86 16.93 4.48
C PHE A 53 -2.99 17.87 3.28
N ALA A 54 -3.75 17.49 2.27
CA ALA A 54 -3.93 18.27 1.07
C ALA A 54 -4.82 19.48 1.31
N ASP A 55 -4.53 20.55 0.59
CA ASP A 55 -5.40 21.72 0.52
C ASP A 55 -6.59 21.42 -0.40
N GLU A 56 -7.62 22.27 -0.35
CA GLU A 56 -8.90 22.05 -1.02
C GLU A 56 -8.77 21.77 -2.52
N ASN A 57 -7.79 22.35 -3.18
CA ASN A 57 -7.58 22.22 -4.62
C ASN A 57 -6.54 21.18 -5.01
N GLU A 58 -6.04 20.42 -4.04
CA GLU A 58 -4.99 19.44 -4.27
C GLU A 58 -5.55 18.03 -4.37
N ASP A 59 -4.93 17.22 -5.20
CA ASP A 59 -5.21 15.79 -5.32
C ASP A 59 -3.89 15.05 -5.52
N SER A 60 -3.95 13.74 -5.63
CA SER A 60 -2.76 12.90 -5.76
C SER A 60 -3.01 11.79 -6.75
N VAL A 61 -2.03 11.56 -7.61
CA VAL A 61 -2.01 10.43 -8.55
C VAL A 61 -0.71 9.65 -8.41
N GLY A 62 -0.77 8.35 -8.62
CA GLY A 62 0.42 7.51 -8.62
C GLY A 62 1.24 7.73 -9.87
N THR A 63 2.57 7.77 -9.73
CA THR A 63 3.50 7.95 -10.85
C THR A 63 4.46 6.79 -11.02
N GLN A 64 4.75 6.04 -9.96
CA GLN A 64 5.63 4.87 -10.03
C GLN A 64 5.31 3.91 -8.89
N VAL A 65 5.33 2.63 -9.20
CA VAL A 65 5.17 1.54 -8.24
C VAL A 65 6.31 0.57 -8.45
N ASN A 66 7.03 0.27 -7.38
CA ASN A 66 8.11 -0.71 -7.38
C ASN A 66 7.95 -1.59 -6.14
N ILE A 67 7.12 -2.63 -6.26
CA ILE A 67 6.71 -3.49 -5.15
C ILE A 67 7.08 -4.93 -5.46
N SER A 68 7.72 -5.59 -4.50
CA SER A 68 7.93 -7.03 -4.52
C SER A 68 6.87 -7.71 -3.69
N HIS A 69 6.15 -8.65 -4.28
CA HIS A 69 5.17 -9.49 -3.59
C HIS A 69 5.89 -10.75 -3.13
N LEU A 70 6.29 -10.79 -1.87
CA LEU A 70 7.26 -11.75 -1.32
C LEU A 70 6.65 -13.03 -0.79
N GLY A 71 5.38 -13.02 -0.43
CA GLY A 71 4.72 -14.18 0.14
C GLY A 71 3.23 -14.18 -0.12
N ALA A 72 2.61 -15.36 -0.04
CA ALA A 72 1.20 -15.54 -0.24
C ALA A 72 0.42 -15.26 1.05
N THR A 73 -0.69 -14.55 0.94
CA THR A 73 -1.65 -14.35 2.01
C THR A 73 -2.98 -14.97 1.59
N LEU A 74 -3.52 -15.84 2.42
CA LEU A 74 -4.73 -16.58 2.09
C LEU A 74 -6.00 -15.74 2.29
N LEU A 75 -7.06 -16.17 1.61
CA LEU A 75 -8.41 -15.63 1.80
C LEU A 75 -8.76 -15.58 3.29
N ASN A 76 -9.38 -14.50 3.72
CA ASN A 76 -9.81 -14.21 5.09
C ASN A 76 -8.67 -13.87 6.08
N MET A 77 -7.42 -13.95 5.68
CA MET A 77 -6.33 -13.38 6.46
C MET A 77 -6.32 -11.86 6.29
N SER A 78 -5.55 -11.18 7.13
CA SER A 78 -5.39 -9.73 7.06
C SER A 78 -3.94 -9.37 6.83
N VAL A 79 -3.73 -8.24 6.18
CA VAL A 79 -2.41 -7.62 6.06
C VAL A 79 -2.43 -6.24 6.69
N GLU A 80 -1.27 -5.80 7.17
CA GLU A 80 -1.04 -4.42 7.57
C GLU A 80 -0.12 -3.78 6.54
N ILE A 81 -0.59 -2.70 5.93
CA ILE A 81 0.20 -1.90 5.00
C ILE A 81 0.72 -0.69 5.76
N THR A 82 2.04 -0.55 5.82
CA THR A 82 2.70 0.62 6.41
C THR A 82 3.37 1.41 5.29
N ALA A 83 3.02 2.68 5.20
CA ALA A 83 3.60 3.62 4.24
C ALA A 83 4.32 4.73 5.01
N THR A 84 5.62 4.87 4.76
CA THR A 84 6.47 5.87 5.40
C THR A 84 6.95 6.86 4.35
N VAL A 85 6.78 8.14 4.62
CA VAL A 85 7.26 9.20 3.72
C VAL A 85 8.79 9.21 3.72
N LYS A 86 9.39 8.75 2.65
CA LYS A 86 10.85 8.69 2.48
C LYS A 86 11.39 9.98 1.92
N THR A 87 10.73 10.52 0.90
CA THR A 87 11.15 11.75 0.23
C THR A 87 9.93 12.62 -0.01
N LEU A 88 10.07 13.88 0.32
CA LEU A 88 9.07 14.90 0.02
C LEU A 88 9.79 16.05 -0.66
N ASP A 89 9.59 16.19 -1.98
CA ASP A 89 10.23 17.23 -2.77
C ASP A 89 9.19 17.89 -3.67
N ARG A 90 8.78 19.09 -3.30
CA ARG A 90 7.75 19.86 -4.01
C ARG A 90 6.45 19.07 -4.12
N ARG A 91 6.12 18.59 -5.34
CA ARG A 91 4.91 17.84 -5.63
C ARG A 91 5.12 16.34 -5.64
N ARG A 92 6.34 15.88 -5.39
CA ARG A 92 6.68 14.46 -5.41
C ARG A 92 6.76 13.93 -4.00
N VAL A 93 6.06 12.83 -3.77
CA VAL A 93 6.13 12.08 -2.51
C VAL A 93 6.56 10.66 -2.83
N VAL A 94 7.63 10.20 -2.20
CA VAL A 94 8.07 8.81 -2.28
C VAL A 94 7.81 8.14 -0.95
N PHE A 95 7.05 7.05 -1.00
CA PHE A 95 6.77 6.22 0.17
C PHE A 95 7.63 4.97 0.16
N GLU A 96 8.15 4.59 1.33
CA GLU A 96 8.59 3.22 1.59
C GLU A 96 7.40 2.40 2.05
N ILE A 97 7.24 1.21 1.48
CA ILE A 97 6.09 0.36 1.72
C ILE A 97 6.52 -0.94 2.36
N LEU A 98 5.77 -1.35 3.38
CA LEU A 98 5.92 -2.64 4.01
C LEU A 98 4.54 -3.24 4.18
N VAL A 99 4.35 -4.49 3.75
CA VAL A 99 3.10 -5.23 3.91
C VAL A 99 3.40 -6.49 4.71
N LYS A 100 2.69 -6.66 5.81
CA LYS A 100 2.83 -7.82 6.70
C LYS A 100 1.50 -8.52 6.87
N ASP A 101 1.51 -9.85 6.84
CA ASP A 101 0.38 -10.62 7.35
C ASP A 101 0.66 -11.07 8.79
N GLN A 102 -0.13 -12.01 9.32
CA GLN A 102 0.04 -12.50 10.68
C GLN A 102 1.33 -13.31 10.88
N LEU A 103 1.96 -13.75 9.80
CA LEU A 103 3.11 -14.67 9.85
C LEU A 103 4.40 -14.01 9.38
N ASP A 104 4.34 -13.21 8.30
CA ASP A 104 5.53 -12.77 7.59
C ASP A 104 5.38 -11.40 6.94
N ILE A 105 6.51 -10.87 6.46
CA ILE A 105 6.53 -9.77 5.50
C ILE A 105 6.16 -10.37 4.14
N VAL A 106 5.08 -9.87 3.54
CA VAL A 106 4.57 -10.38 2.27
C VAL A 106 4.72 -9.40 1.10
N GLY A 107 5.08 -8.16 1.40
CA GLY A 107 5.34 -7.17 0.37
C GLY A 107 6.26 -6.06 0.86
N SER A 108 7.04 -5.50 -0.06
CA SER A 108 7.90 -4.36 0.24
C SER A 108 8.27 -3.61 -1.04
N GLY A 109 8.67 -2.37 -0.88
CA GLY A 109 9.16 -1.58 -2.00
C GLY A 109 8.89 -0.10 -1.82
N THR A 110 8.64 0.59 -2.93
CA THR A 110 8.42 2.04 -2.96
C THR A 110 7.22 2.39 -3.84
N HIS A 111 6.62 3.53 -3.53
CA HIS A 111 5.52 4.09 -4.32
C HIS A 111 5.68 5.60 -4.40
N ASP A 112 5.72 6.12 -5.61
CA ASP A 112 5.83 7.56 -5.89
C ASP A 112 4.45 8.12 -6.25
N ARG A 113 4.17 9.27 -5.69
CA ARG A 113 2.96 10.04 -6.00
C ARG A 113 3.27 11.50 -6.22
#